data_832a4c4b9a2d6930ddd7460f93f24e20
#
_entry.id   832a4c4b9a2d6930ddd7460f93f24e20
#
_cell.length_a   1.000
_cell.length_b   1.000
_cell.length_c   1.000
_cell.angle_alpha   90.00
_cell.angle_beta   90.00
_cell.angle_gamma   90.00
#
_symmetry.space_group_name_H-M   'P 1'
#
loop_
_entity.id
_entity.type
_entity.pdbx_description
1 polymer ?
#
loop_
_entity_poly.entity_id
_entity_poly.type
_entity_poly.pdbx_seq_one_letter_code
_entity_poly.pdbx_strand_id
1 'polypeptide(L)'
;MGAQLELIPHLEVVAPTVKPVSLQDRIDLAVDGIQGLIRSGRRLLIATSFGKDSSVMLALVIMAIRSLAERGHRVPTVHVMHADTGLHENPVVQAYAHRQIDAVRDFADAQSLPLKVWVASPGISNQYLVNMIGGRTVATVGGMDRKCQQSLKAAPLGKLRRAIAAELRQGMGLSYSPQKVVTLIATRRDESVARGAAMAARGESSMEPVNLEADSGGDYWVYSPLAEWGTMDVFSFIADVTNGRRRTYSDFAELTEVYRDAGGDCMVNLHLRGEGERRAACGQRTGCWCCTAVASDRSMESMLQNEQYRWMRGLNDLRNYILAKHYDPASRCWLSRKIDKTTGQIRIAPNSYSPQMCQDLLRFACTLDAVELEDAERLGIEPRFQLLGPQQIVAIELLHARYGYHRPFEASSIWKDIHLNGARYAIPTGLRVHSASELKEVSAAFDRQVPFADDQFWGPYEGMRSIAHALGDCEDMVVRGGVTYTRVVESNEFDIDLEGASLFLGMELDYAVAKYRGIASVPPAAGLHYLFGLGVAALFKNSYKNWDDMLRMSNQVHRHGLTPYLSSPAELVARLSHK
;
A
#
# COMPACT_ATOMS: atom_id res chain seq x y z
N MET A 1 -30.46 -45.79 54.19
CA MET A 1 -31.22 -45.77 52.95
C MET A 1 -30.31 -45.22 51.87
N GLY A 2 -29.71 -46.11 51.10
CA GLY A 2 -28.85 -45.75 49.98
C GLY A 2 -29.68 -45.62 48.72
N ALA A 3 -29.56 -44.48 48.03
CA ALA A 3 -30.11 -44.32 46.72
C ALA A 3 -29.04 -44.71 45.69
N GLN A 4 -29.29 -45.79 44.94
CA GLN A 4 -28.51 -46.19 43.77
C GLN A 4 -28.78 -45.17 42.65
N LEU A 5 -27.70 -44.55 42.17
CA LEU A 5 -27.71 -43.83 40.88
C LEU A 5 -27.63 -44.86 39.77
N GLU A 6 -28.69 -45.02 38.98
CA GLU A 6 -28.69 -45.77 37.76
C GLU A 6 -27.82 -45.09 36.71
N LEU A 7 -26.81 -45.79 36.21
CA LEU A 7 -25.96 -45.41 35.09
C LEU A 7 -26.81 -45.38 33.79
N ILE A 8 -26.90 -44.23 33.17
CA ILE A 8 -27.46 -44.06 31.85
C ILE A 8 -26.58 -44.85 30.84
N PRO A 9 -27.16 -45.71 30.00
CA PRO A 9 -26.33 -46.46 29.02
C PRO A 9 -25.65 -45.52 28.04
N HIS A 10 -24.38 -45.79 27.76
CA HIS A 10 -23.57 -45.08 26.81
C HIS A 10 -24.29 -45.02 25.46
N LEU A 11 -24.83 -43.88 25.11
CA LEU A 11 -25.13 -43.55 23.71
C LEU A 11 -23.79 -43.43 23.00
N GLU A 12 -23.40 -44.43 22.22
CA GLU A 12 -22.39 -44.29 21.19
C GLU A 12 -22.90 -43.23 20.19
N VAL A 13 -22.41 -42.00 20.36
CA VAL A 13 -22.56 -40.98 19.31
C VAL A 13 -21.68 -41.44 18.17
N VAL A 14 -22.27 -42.22 17.25
CA VAL A 14 -21.68 -42.47 15.94
C VAL A 14 -21.64 -41.10 15.23
N ALA A 15 -20.54 -40.38 15.41
CA ALA A 15 -20.26 -39.22 14.60
C ALA A 15 -20.34 -39.65 13.13
N PRO A 16 -21.15 -38.98 12.29
CA PRO A 16 -21.20 -39.32 10.89
C PRO A 16 -19.76 -39.20 10.36
N THR A 17 -19.20 -40.30 9.87
CA THR A 17 -17.91 -40.34 9.19
C THR A 17 -18.09 -39.63 7.85
N VAL A 18 -18.10 -38.30 7.87
CA VAL A 18 -17.97 -37.51 6.66
C VAL A 18 -16.56 -37.81 6.16
N LYS A 19 -16.43 -38.52 5.05
CA LYS A 19 -15.14 -38.74 4.42
C LYS A 19 -14.45 -37.39 4.24
N PRO A 20 -13.19 -37.22 4.69
CA PRO A 20 -12.49 -35.97 4.46
C PRO A 20 -12.44 -35.71 2.96
N VAL A 21 -12.89 -34.52 2.54
CA VAL A 21 -12.86 -34.07 1.14
C VAL A 21 -11.41 -34.07 0.70
N SER A 22 -11.06 -34.82 -0.35
CA SER A 22 -9.68 -34.91 -0.84
C SER A 22 -9.25 -33.59 -1.50
N LEU A 23 -7.94 -33.36 -1.61
CA LEU A 23 -7.42 -32.20 -2.37
C LEU A 23 -7.93 -32.22 -3.81
N GLN A 24 -8.01 -33.38 -4.44
CA GLN A 24 -8.52 -33.50 -5.82
C GLN A 24 -9.99 -33.08 -5.92
N ASP A 25 -10.84 -33.52 -4.98
CA ASP A 25 -12.25 -33.11 -4.97
C ASP A 25 -12.40 -31.58 -4.82
N ARG A 26 -11.53 -30.95 -4.00
CA ARG A 26 -11.50 -29.47 -3.84
C ARG A 26 -11.07 -28.77 -5.13
N ILE A 27 -10.08 -29.33 -5.83
CA ILE A 27 -9.60 -28.81 -7.12
C ILE A 27 -10.73 -28.91 -8.15
N ASP A 28 -11.34 -30.08 -8.27
CA ASP A 28 -12.41 -30.33 -9.23
C ASP A 28 -13.61 -29.40 -8.99
N LEU A 29 -14.02 -29.24 -7.72
CA LEU A 29 -15.10 -28.32 -7.35
C LEU A 29 -14.78 -26.87 -7.73
N ALA A 30 -13.56 -26.40 -7.45
CA ALA A 30 -13.14 -25.04 -7.78
C ALA A 30 -13.06 -24.81 -9.30
N VAL A 31 -12.49 -25.77 -10.04
CA VAL A 31 -12.39 -25.74 -11.51
C VAL A 31 -13.78 -25.75 -12.14
N ASP A 32 -14.67 -26.63 -11.69
CA ASP A 32 -16.03 -26.72 -12.20
C ASP A 32 -16.85 -25.45 -11.93
N GLY A 33 -16.69 -24.86 -10.73
CA GLY A 33 -17.30 -23.58 -10.40
C GLY A 33 -16.83 -22.46 -11.33
N ILE A 34 -15.52 -22.34 -11.56
CA ILE A 34 -14.95 -21.35 -12.48
C ILE A 34 -15.44 -21.57 -13.92
N GLN A 35 -15.47 -22.82 -14.39
CA GLN A 35 -16.01 -23.18 -15.71
C GLN A 35 -17.50 -22.85 -15.82
N GLY A 36 -18.27 -23.08 -14.75
CA GLY A 36 -19.67 -22.72 -14.66
C GLY A 36 -19.91 -21.21 -14.85
N LEU A 37 -19.08 -20.37 -14.22
CA LEU A 37 -19.11 -18.92 -14.41
C LEU A 37 -18.84 -18.53 -15.87
N ILE A 38 -17.83 -19.11 -16.49
CA ILE A 38 -17.48 -18.83 -17.89
C ILE A 38 -18.63 -19.26 -18.83
N ARG A 39 -19.16 -20.48 -18.66
CA ARG A 39 -20.27 -21.02 -19.47
C ARG A 39 -21.55 -20.22 -19.33
N SER A 40 -21.81 -19.62 -18.16
CA SER A 40 -22.94 -18.72 -17.94
C SER A 40 -22.75 -17.31 -18.56
N GLY A 41 -21.66 -17.09 -19.31
CA GLY A 41 -21.37 -15.83 -20.00
C GLY A 41 -20.77 -14.75 -19.12
N ARG A 42 -20.30 -15.09 -17.91
CA ARG A 42 -19.62 -14.15 -17.01
C ARG A 42 -18.21 -13.83 -17.49
N ARG A 43 -17.72 -12.63 -17.17
CA ARG A 43 -16.38 -12.12 -17.42
C ARG A 43 -15.60 -12.13 -16.12
N LEU A 44 -14.44 -12.76 -16.13
CA LEU A 44 -13.67 -12.97 -14.91
C LEU A 44 -12.54 -11.94 -14.77
N LEU A 45 -12.47 -11.34 -13.60
CA LEU A 45 -11.40 -10.49 -13.14
C LEU A 45 -10.71 -11.19 -11.96
N ILE A 46 -9.43 -11.44 -12.04
CA ILE A 46 -8.67 -12.20 -11.04
C ILE A 46 -7.84 -11.23 -10.22
N ALA A 47 -8.18 -11.02 -8.95
CA ALA A 47 -7.36 -10.21 -8.05
C ALA A 47 -6.23 -11.07 -7.47
N THR A 48 -4.99 -10.79 -7.87
CA THR A 48 -3.81 -11.54 -7.42
C THR A 48 -2.77 -10.65 -6.76
N SER A 49 -2.19 -11.14 -5.67
CA SER A 49 -0.98 -10.60 -5.04
C SER A 49 0.24 -11.47 -5.29
N PHE A 50 0.09 -12.56 -6.04
CA PHE A 50 1.06 -13.64 -6.22
C PHE A 50 1.55 -14.28 -4.91
N GLY A 51 0.84 -14.06 -3.79
CA GLY A 51 1.03 -14.84 -2.57
C GLY A 51 0.42 -16.25 -2.74
N LYS A 52 0.73 -17.16 -1.80
CA LYS A 52 0.37 -18.59 -1.88
C LYS A 52 -1.07 -18.86 -2.30
N ASP A 53 -2.03 -18.18 -1.68
CA ASP A 53 -3.47 -18.41 -1.93
C ASP A 53 -3.88 -17.90 -3.33
N SER A 54 -3.44 -16.70 -3.71
CA SER A 54 -3.78 -16.11 -5.01
C SER A 54 -3.05 -16.78 -6.18
N SER A 55 -1.86 -17.34 -5.95
CA SER A 55 -1.16 -18.15 -6.95
C SER A 55 -1.88 -19.48 -7.22
N VAL A 56 -2.37 -20.14 -6.18
CA VAL A 56 -3.20 -21.35 -6.34
C VAL A 56 -4.51 -21.02 -7.07
N MET A 57 -5.19 -19.95 -6.68
CA MET A 57 -6.41 -19.52 -7.37
C MET A 57 -6.18 -19.26 -8.86
N LEU A 58 -5.09 -18.55 -9.21
CA LEU A 58 -4.76 -18.28 -10.61
C LEU A 58 -4.43 -19.57 -11.38
N ALA A 59 -3.73 -20.52 -10.76
CA ALA A 59 -3.47 -21.83 -11.35
C ALA A 59 -4.77 -22.60 -11.63
N LEU A 60 -5.74 -22.57 -10.72
CA LEU A 60 -7.07 -23.21 -10.92
C LEU A 60 -7.84 -22.52 -12.05
N VAL A 61 -7.76 -21.20 -12.18
CA VAL A 61 -8.36 -20.48 -13.31
C VAL A 61 -7.71 -20.93 -14.62
N ILE A 62 -6.39 -21.03 -14.68
CA ILE A 62 -5.66 -21.52 -15.88
C ILE A 62 -6.09 -22.95 -16.22
N MET A 63 -6.20 -23.85 -15.23
CA MET A 63 -6.71 -25.20 -15.44
C MET A 63 -8.12 -25.19 -16.02
N ALA A 64 -9.00 -24.35 -15.49
CA ALA A 64 -10.40 -24.23 -15.94
C ALA A 64 -10.50 -23.75 -17.40
N ILE A 65 -9.77 -22.67 -17.77
CA ILE A 65 -9.80 -22.13 -19.14
C ILE A 65 -9.16 -23.08 -20.17
N ARG A 66 -8.05 -23.75 -19.81
CA ARG A 66 -7.45 -24.75 -20.68
C ARG A 66 -8.39 -25.91 -20.97
N SER A 67 -8.98 -26.49 -19.92
CA SER A 67 -9.94 -27.58 -20.06
C SER A 67 -11.16 -27.19 -20.90
N LEU A 68 -11.65 -25.94 -20.80
CA LEU A 68 -12.72 -25.44 -21.66
C LEU A 68 -12.26 -25.29 -23.12
N ALA A 69 -11.06 -24.73 -23.34
CA ALA A 69 -10.51 -24.57 -24.69
C ALA A 69 -10.28 -25.91 -25.38
N GLU A 70 -9.72 -26.91 -24.67
CA GLU A 70 -9.51 -28.27 -25.15
C GLU A 70 -10.82 -28.96 -25.55
N ARG A 71 -11.94 -28.61 -24.88
CA ARG A 71 -13.28 -29.10 -25.24
C ARG A 71 -13.98 -28.27 -26.33
N GLY A 72 -13.26 -27.32 -26.96
CA GLY A 72 -13.79 -26.49 -28.04
C GLY A 72 -14.71 -25.34 -27.59
N HIS A 73 -14.79 -25.04 -26.30
CA HIS A 73 -15.54 -23.90 -25.81
C HIS A 73 -14.80 -22.58 -26.07
N ARG A 74 -15.51 -21.56 -26.51
CA ARG A 74 -14.96 -20.21 -26.61
C ARG A 74 -14.79 -19.60 -25.22
N VAL A 75 -13.56 -19.41 -24.79
CA VAL A 75 -13.24 -18.74 -23.53
C VAL A 75 -13.10 -17.23 -23.79
N PRO A 76 -13.84 -16.36 -23.08
CA PRO A 76 -13.64 -14.92 -23.16
C PRO A 76 -12.31 -14.51 -22.49
N THR A 77 -11.82 -13.31 -22.80
CA THR A 77 -10.64 -12.76 -22.12
C THR A 77 -10.85 -12.73 -20.60
N VAL A 78 -9.90 -13.27 -19.87
CA VAL A 78 -9.82 -13.26 -18.42
C VAL A 78 -8.79 -12.20 -18.01
N HIS A 79 -9.20 -11.29 -17.13
CA HIS A 79 -8.38 -10.16 -16.72
C HIS A 79 -7.71 -10.47 -15.38
N VAL A 80 -6.37 -10.55 -15.36
CA VAL A 80 -5.58 -10.74 -14.15
C VAL A 80 -5.15 -9.36 -13.64
N MET A 81 -5.54 -9.02 -12.41
CA MET A 81 -5.28 -7.70 -11.80
C MET A 81 -4.32 -7.84 -10.64
N HIS A 82 -3.23 -7.09 -10.65
CA HIS A 82 -2.27 -6.98 -9.56
C HIS A 82 -2.23 -5.55 -9.01
N ALA A 83 -2.16 -5.41 -7.67
CA ALA A 83 -1.89 -4.13 -7.03
C ALA A 83 -0.39 -4.03 -6.74
N ASP A 84 0.33 -3.28 -7.54
CA ASP A 84 1.71 -2.92 -7.27
C ASP A 84 1.71 -1.72 -6.32
N THR A 85 2.08 -1.95 -5.07
CA THR A 85 2.16 -0.89 -4.06
C THR A 85 3.45 -0.06 -4.18
N GLY A 86 4.33 -0.44 -5.11
CA GLY A 86 5.61 0.22 -5.36
C GLY A 86 6.52 0.18 -4.13
N LEU A 87 6.89 1.35 -3.66
CA LEU A 87 7.87 1.59 -2.58
C LEU A 87 7.57 0.92 -1.22
N HIS A 88 6.41 0.28 -1.06
CA HIS A 88 5.92 -0.16 0.26
C HIS A 88 6.00 -1.66 0.48
N GLU A 89 5.97 -2.47 -0.58
CA GLU A 89 6.06 -3.93 -0.47
C GLU A 89 7.48 -4.34 -0.02
N ASN A 90 7.62 -5.53 0.58
CA ASN A 90 8.93 -6.13 0.78
C ASN A 90 9.60 -6.29 -0.60
N PRO A 91 10.83 -5.76 -0.83
CA PRO A 91 11.43 -5.75 -2.17
C PRO A 91 11.61 -7.14 -2.80
N VAL A 92 11.88 -8.18 -1.99
CA VAL A 92 11.98 -9.57 -2.46
C VAL A 92 10.63 -10.06 -2.97
N VAL A 93 9.56 -9.76 -2.23
CA VAL A 93 8.18 -10.15 -2.59
C VAL A 93 7.72 -9.37 -3.82
N GLN A 94 8.07 -8.09 -3.94
CA GLN A 94 7.74 -7.27 -5.09
C GLN A 94 8.45 -7.78 -6.36
N ALA A 95 9.77 -8.04 -6.27
CA ALA A 95 10.53 -8.60 -7.37
C ALA A 95 10.00 -9.97 -7.81
N TYR A 96 9.63 -10.82 -6.84
CA TYR A 96 8.94 -12.07 -7.12
C TYR A 96 7.62 -11.85 -7.86
N ALA A 97 6.76 -10.94 -7.39
CA ALA A 97 5.48 -10.66 -8.02
C ALA A 97 5.65 -10.18 -9.48
N HIS A 98 6.65 -9.35 -9.76
CA HIS A 98 6.95 -8.90 -11.13
C HIS A 98 7.38 -10.06 -12.03
N ARG A 99 8.25 -10.97 -11.55
CA ARG A 99 8.60 -12.19 -12.32
C ARG A 99 7.39 -13.08 -12.58
N GLN A 100 6.47 -13.18 -11.62
CA GLN A 100 5.24 -13.95 -11.81
C GLN A 100 4.28 -13.31 -12.83
N ILE A 101 4.23 -11.98 -12.90
CA ILE A 101 3.47 -11.25 -13.94
C ILE A 101 4.00 -11.63 -15.32
N ASP A 102 5.33 -11.63 -15.49
CA ASP A 102 5.96 -12.00 -16.75
C ASP A 102 5.72 -13.49 -17.08
N ALA A 103 5.89 -14.37 -16.09
CA ALA A 103 5.61 -15.81 -16.25
C ALA A 103 4.16 -16.11 -16.67
N VAL A 104 3.18 -15.40 -16.11
CA VAL A 104 1.76 -15.54 -16.52
C VAL A 104 1.58 -15.13 -17.98
N ARG A 105 2.21 -14.06 -18.39
CA ARG A 105 2.12 -13.57 -19.76
C ARG A 105 2.76 -14.53 -20.76
N ASP A 106 4.01 -14.91 -20.50
CA ASP A 106 4.75 -15.84 -21.37
C ASP A 106 4.02 -17.18 -21.50
N PHE A 107 3.46 -17.66 -20.39
CA PHE A 107 2.67 -18.90 -20.40
C PHE A 107 1.37 -18.74 -21.19
N ALA A 108 0.68 -17.62 -21.04
CA ALA A 108 -0.55 -17.34 -21.77
C ALA A 108 -0.30 -17.26 -23.28
N ASP A 109 0.76 -16.58 -23.70
CA ASP A 109 1.15 -16.46 -25.10
C ASP A 109 1.58 -17.83 -25.67
N ALA A 110 2.42 -18.57 -24.96
CA ALA A 110 2.87 -19.90 -25.38
C ALA A 110 1.73 -20.92 -25.52
N GLN A 111 0.68 -20.79 -24.71
CA GLN A 111 -0.49 -21.67 -24.73
C GLN A 111 -1.71 -21.07 -25.47
N SER A 112 -1.56 -19.88 -26.09
CA SER A 112 -2.63 -19.13 -26.73
C SER A 112 -3.87 -18.98 -25.85
N LEU A 113 -3.67 -18.71 -24.56
CA LEU A 113 -4.75 -18.52 -23.59
C LEU A 113 -5.23 -17.06 -23.57
N PRO A 114 -6.53 -16.79 -23.47
CA PRO A 114 -7.08 -15.44 -23.48
C PRO A 114 -6.90 -14.75 -22.11
N LEU A 115 -5.67 -14.55 -21.66
CA LEU A 115 -5.33 -13.85 -20.42
C LEU A 115 -4.80 -12.45 -20.73
N LYS A 116 -5.24 -11.45 -19.99
CA LYS A 116 -4.73 -10.08 -20.04
C LYS A 116 -4.32 -9.64 -18.64
N VAL A 117 -3.03 -9.30 -18.46
CA VAL A 117 -2.52 -8.90 -17.15
C VAL A 117 -2.52 -7.38 -17.02
N TRP A 118 -3.03 -6.91 -15.89
CA TRP A 118 -3.14 -5.51 -15.53
C TRP A 118 -2.43 -5.23 -14.22
N VAL A 119 -1.72 -4.11 -14.15
CA VAL A 119 -1.07 -3.64 -12.93
C VAL A 119 -1.67 -2.31 -12.52
N ALA A 120 -2.19 -2.22 -11.29
CA ALA A 120 -2.70 -1.00 -10.70
C ALA A 120 -1.71 -0.49 -9.65
N SER A 121 -1.37 0.80 -9.69
CA SER A 121 -0.48 1.42 -8.73
C SER A 121 -1.12 2.68 -8.13
N PRO A 122 -0.80 3.03 -6.87
CA PRO A 122 -1.22 4.31 -6.31
C PRO A 122 -0.53 5.45 -7.05
N GLY A 123 -1.28 6.48 -7.39
CA GLY A 123 -0.69 7.70 -7.92
C GLY A 123 0.21 8.41 -6.92
N ILE A 124 1.05 9.33 -7.39
CA ILE A 124 2.08 9.99 -6.58
C ILE A 124 1.52 10.62 -5.30
N SER A 125 0.38 11.30 -5.36
CA SER A 125 -0.26 11.94 -4.21
C SER A 125 -0.87 10.95 -3.20
N ASN A 126 -0.99 9.66 -3.54
CA ASN A 126 -1.54 8.59 -2.71
C ASN A 126 -0.48 7.63 -2.18
N GLN A 127 0.78 7.80 -2.58
CA GLN A 127 1.89 7.00 -2.05
C GLN A 127 2.07 7.26 -0.55
N TYR A 128 1.99 6.19 0.24
CA TYR A 128 1.93 6.31 1.70
C TYR A 128 3.21 6.89 2.30
N LEU A 129 4.38 6.44 1.84
CA LEU A 129 5.68 6.93 2.31
C LEU A 129 5.86 8.41 1.97
N VAL A 130 5.53 8.83 0.75
CA VAL A 130 5.55 10.23 0.30
C VAL A 130 4.68 11.10 1.18
N ASN A 131 3.44 10.64 1.47
CA ASN A 131 2.51 11.38 2.34
C ASN A 131 3.00 11.45 3.80
N MET A 132 3.67 10.41 4.29
CA MET A 132 4.18 10.38 5.65
C MET A 132 5.40 11.30 5.80
N ILE A 133 6.37 11.22 4.90
CA ILE A 133 7.55 12.10 4.86
C ILE A 133 7.13 13.55 4.58
N GLY A 134 6.16 13.75 3.69
CA GLY A 134 5.59 15.06 3.39
C GLY A 134 4.74 15.68 4.51
N GLY A 135 4.61 15.00 5.67
CA GLY A 135 3.88 15.49 6.83
C GLY A 135 2.36 15.43 6.70
N ARG A 136 1.81 14.85 5.62
CA ARG A 136 0.35 14.78 5.38
C ARG A 136 -0.33 13.72 6.24
N THR A 137 0.30 12.59 6.46
CA THR A 137 -0.23 11.49 7.26
C THR A 137 0.79 11.02 8.30
N VAL A 138 0.31 10.26 9.26
CA VAL A 138 1.15 9.54 10.22
C VAL A 138 1.12 8.05 9.93
N ALA A 139 2.08 7.30 10.47
CA ALA A 139 2.12 5.86 10.34
C ALA A 139 0.86 5.20 10.91
N THR A 140 0.38 4.14 10.26
CA THR A 140 -0.73 3.32 10.76
C THR A 140 -0.20 2.33 11.77
N VAL A 141 -0.65 2.42 13.02
CA VAL A 141 -0.26 1.52 14.11
C VAL A 141 -1.41 0.59 14.49
N GLY A 142 -1.13 -0.41 15.33
CA GLY A 142 -2.14 -1.36 15.79
C GLY A 142 -3.36 -0.66 16.42
N GLY A 143 -4.55 -1.14 16.11
CA GLY A 143 -5.82 -0.56 16.57
C GLY A 143 -6.35 0.63 15.76
N MET A 144 -5.59 1.15 14.79
CA MET A 144 -6.05 2.20 13.88
C MET A 144 -6.64 1.64 12.58
N ASP A 145 -7.50 2.41 11.92
CA ASP A 145 -7.97 2.11 10.57
C ASP A 145 -6.80 1.99 9.58
N ARG A 146 -6.80 0.92 8.81
CA ARG A 146 -5.75 0.64 7.81
C ARG A 146 -5.94 1.48 6.53
N LYS A 147 -5.89 2.81 6.65
CA LYS A 147 -6.00 3.73 5.51
C LYS A 147 -4.93 3.48 4.44
N CYS A 148 -3.75 3.01 4.83
CA CYS A 148 -2.70 2.61 3.90
C CYS A 148 -3.17 1.47 2.96
N GLN A 149 -3.90 0.47 3.46
CA GLN A 149 -4.44 -0.60 2.62
C GLN A 149 -5.45 -0.06 1.60
N GLN A 150 -6.28 0.90 2.03
CA GLN A 150 -7.25 1.55 1.14
C GLN A 150 -6.55 2.29 0.00
N SER A 151 -5.58 3.16 0.30
CA SER A 151 -4.90 3.98 -0.71
C SER A 151 -3.94 3.19 -1.60
N LEU A 152 -3.26 2.16 -1.05
CA LEU A 152 -2.24 1.42 -1.79
C LEU A 152 -2.78 0.24 -2.61
N LYS A 153 -3.88 -0.39 -2.18
CA LYS A 153 -4.38 -1.62 -2.81
C LYS A 153 -5.84 -1.51 -3.24
N ALA A 154 -6.76 -1.17 -2.34
CA ALA A 154 -8.19 -1.25 -2.63
C ALA A 154 -8.66 -0.20 -3.63
N ALA A 155 -8.23 1.06 -3.48
CA ALA A 155 -8.65 2.13 -4.38
C ALA A 155 -8.07 1.97 -5.81
N PRO A 156 -6.75 1.68 -6.02
CA PRO A 156 -6.21 1.41 -7.34
C PRO A 156 -6.89 0.21 -8.03
N LEU A 157 -7.06 -0.93 -7.33
CA LEU A 157 -7.77 -2.09 -7.90
C LEU A 157 -9.23 -1.79 -8.19
N GLY A 158 -9.91 -1.01 -7.34
CA GLY A 158 -11.28 -0.58 -7.56
C GLY A 158 -11.43 0.28 -8.81
N LYS A 159 -10.48 1.21 -9.05
CA LYS A 159 -10.45 2.01 -10.29
C LYS A 159 -10.20 1.13 -11.51
N LEU A 160 -9.20 0.25 -11.45
CA LEU A 160 -8.90 -0.69 -12.53
C LEU A 160 -10.11 -1.58 -12.85
N ARG A 161 -10.77 -2.13 -11.84
CA ARG A 161 -12.00 -2.93 -12.01
C ARG A 161 -13.08 -2.15 -12.76
N ARG A 162 -13.31 -0.89 -12.38
CA ARG A 162 -14.29 -0.02 -13.06
C ARG A 162 -13.92 0.28 -14.50
N ALA A 163 -12.63 0.49 -14.79
CA ALA A 163 -12.15 0.72 -16.15
C ALA A 163 -12.36 -0.52 -17.03
N ILE A 164 -12.02 -1.72 -16.54
CA ILE A 164 -12.26 -2.98 -17.24
C ILE A 164 -13.76 -3.21 -17.44
N ALA A 165 -14.59 -2.94 -16.43
CA ALA A 165 -16.04 -3.08 -16.55
C ALA A 165 -16.64 -2.13 -17.61
N ALA A 166 -16.09 -0.91 -17.74
CA ALA A 166 -16.49 0.04 -18.78
C ALA A 166 -16.07 -0.46 -20.19
N GLU A 167 -14.86 -0.98 -20.35
CA GLU A 167 -14.40 -1.62 -21.60
C GLU A 167 -15.31 -2.80 -21.98
N LEU A 168 -15.62 -3.67 -21.03
CA LEU A 168 -16.52 -4.79 -21.23
C LEU A 168 -17.95 -4.36 -21.58
N ARG A 169 -18.45 -3.27 -20.98
CA ARG A 169 -19.77 -2.69 -21.31
C ARG A 169 -19.82 -2.27 -22.78
N GLN A 170 -18.80 -1.61 -23.27
CA GLN A 170 -18.70 -1.21 -24.69
C GLN A 170 -18.67 -2.44 -25.60
N GLY A 171 -17.83 -3.44 -25.29
CA GLY A 171 -17.68 -4.65 -26.11
C GLY A 171 -18.89 -5.59 -26.10
N MET A 172 -19.63 -5.66 -24.99
CA MET A 172 -20.81 -6.54 -24.86
C MET A 172 -22.13 -5.87 -25.29
N GLY A 173 -22.18 -4.54 -25.37
CA GLY A 173 -23.38 -3.79 -25.76
C GLY A 173 -24.60 -4.17 -24.90
N LEU A 174 -25.73 -4.48 -25.55
CA LEU A 174 -26.98 -4.86 -24.88
C LEU A 174 -26.90 -6.14 -24.05
N SER A 175 -25.90 -6.99 -24.27
CA SER A 175 -25.72 -8.21 -23.48
C SER A 175 -24.99 -7.98 -22.14
N TYR A 176 -24.50 -6.77 -21.90
CA TYR A 176 -23.84 -6.40 -20.64
C TYR A 176 -24.84 -6.36 -19.47
N SER A 177 -24.40 -6.92 -18.35
CA SER A 177 -25.04 -6.73 -17.04
C SER A 177 -23.92 -6.71 -16.00
N PRO A 178 -23.96 -5.85 -14.97
CA PRO A 178 -22.95 -5.81 -13.92
C PRO A 178 -22.70 -7.17 -13.26
N GLN A 179 -23.73 -7.98 -13.07
CA GLN A 179 -23.65 -9.34 -12.53
C GLN A 179 -22.80 -10.28 -13.38
N LYS A 180 -22.57 -9.95 -14.64
CA LYS A 180 -21.69 -10.73 -15.54
C LYS A 180 -20.21 -10.43 -15.34
N VAL A 181 -19.87 -9.40 -14.59
CA VAL A 181 -18.47 -9.07 -14.28
C VAL A 181 -18.17 -9.53 -12.86
N VAL A 182 -17.43 -10.63 -12.72
CA VAL A 182 -17.16 -11.27 -11.42
C VAL A 182 -15.67 -11.21 -11.11
N THR A 183 -15.33 -10.68 -9.94
CA THR A 183 -13.96 -10.66 -9.43
C THR A 183 -13.70 -11.90 -8.59
N LEU A 184 -12.71 -12.68 -8.97
CA LEU A 184 -12.23 -13.81 -8.16
C LEU A 184 -11.21 -13.30 -7.15
N ILE A 185 -11.39 -13.71 -5.89
CA ILE A 185 -10.49 -13.42 -4.78
C ILE A 185 -10.11 -14.70 -4.04
N ALA A 186 -8.88 -14.76 -3.56
CA ALA A 186 -8.32 -15.95 -2.91
C ALA A 186 -8.53 -15.92 -1.38
N THR A 187 -9.69 -15.46 -0.92
CA THR A 187 -10.03 -15.45 0.51
C THR A 187 -10.44 -16.84 0.98
N ARG A 188 -10.02 -17.18 2.21
CA ARG A 188 -10.34 -18.46 2.84
C ARG A 188 -10.87 -18.24 4.26
N ARG A 189 -11.87 -19.05 4.66
CA ARG A 189 -12.42 -19.02 6.03
C ARG A 189 -11.37 -19.40 7.09
N ASP A 190 -10.47 -20.32 6.72
CA ASP A 190 -9.41 -20.86 7.58
C ASP A 190 -8.25 -19.88 7.89
N GLU A 191 -8.21 -18.70 7.23
CA GLU A 191 -7.12 -17.75 7.45
C GLU A 191 -7.11 -17.11 8.85
N SER A 192 -8.28 -16.85 9.40
CA SER A 192 -8.50 -16.43 10.79
C SER A 192 -9.99 -16.45 11.12
N VAL A 193 -10.29 -16.59 12.43
CA VAL A 193 -11.67 -16.55 12.94
C VAL A 193 -12.41 -15.28 12.50
N ALA A 194 -11.75 -14.12 12.62
CA ALA A 194 -12.34 -12.84 12.21
C ALA A 194 -12.65 -12.80 10.70
N ARG A 195 -11.76 -13.36 9.85
CA ARG A 195 -12.00 -13.44 8.41
C ARG A 195 -13.13 -14.39 8.08
N GLY A 196 -13.16 -15.58 8.68
CA GLY A 196 -14.26 -16.54 8.50
C GLY A 196 -15.61 -15.95 8.86
N ALA A 197 -15.70 -15.25 10.00
CA ALA A 197 -16.92 -14.56 10.41
C ALA A 197 -17.34 -13.45 9.44
N ALA A 198 -16.37 -12.64 8.96
CA ALA A 198 -16.63 -11.58 7.99
C ALA A 198 -17.10 -12.14 6.62
N MET A 199 -16.50 -13.24 6.14
CA MET A 199 -16.92 -13.91 4.91
C MET A 199 -18.34 -14.49 5.06
N ALA A 200 -18.64 -15.11 6.21
CA ALA A 200 -19.98 -15.63 6.49
C ALA A 200 -21.04 -14.51 6.50
N ALA A 201 -20.74 -13.38 7.16
CA ALA A 201 -21.62 -12.22 7.21
C ALA A 201 -21.91 -11.63 5.82
N ARG A 202 -20.96 -11.69 4.88
CA ARG A 202 -21.13 -11.22 3.49
C ARG A 202 -21.65 -12.30 2.54
N GLY A 203 -21.87 -13.53 3.00
CA GLY A 203 -22.31 -14.65 2.18
C GLY A 203 -21.27 -15.18 1.19
N GLU A 204 -19.99 -14.85 1.36
CA GLU A 204 -18.93 -15.33 0.48
C GLU A 204 -18.78 -16.85 0.55
N SER A 205 -18.73 -17.51 -0.61
CA SER A 205 -18.60 -18.96 -0.71
C SER A 205 -17.88 -19.38 -1.99
N SER A 206 -17.58 -20.69 -2.09
CA SER A 206 -17.09 -21.34 -3.31
C SER A 206 -18.22 -21.83 -4.24
N MET A 207 -19.48 -21.51 -3.93
CA MET A 207 -20.62 -21.99 -4.70
C MET A 207 -21.12 -20.93 -5.69
N GLU A 208 -21.45 -19.73 -5.20
CA GLU A 208 -22.06 -18.67 -6.00
C GLU A 208 -21.40 -17.32 -5.73
N PRO A 209 -21.31 -16.44 -6.76
CA PRO A 209 -20.87 -15.07 -6.57
C PRO A 209 -21.84 -14.26 -5.71
N VAL A 210 -21.28 -13.36 -4.89
CA VAL A 210 -22.05 -12.43 -4.05
C VAL A 210 -21.73 -10.99 -4.43
N ASN A 211 -22.71 -10.08 -4.30
CA ASN A 211 -22.48 -8.64 -4.46
C ASN A 211 -22.09 -8.03 -3.12
N LEU A 212 -20.84 -7.58 -2.99
CA LEU A 212 -20.32 -6.97 -1.76
C LEU A 212 -20.74 -5.50 -1.56
N GLU A 213 -21.30 -4.87 -2.57
CA GLU A 213 -21.79 -3.48 -2.54
C GLU A 213 -23.32 -3.38 -2.62
N ALA A 214 -24.05 -4.49 -2.43
CA ALA A 214 -25.51 -4.51 -2.56
C ALA A 214 -26.20 -3.48 -1.64
N ASP A 215 -25.78 -3.38 -0.39
CA ASP A 215 -26.36 -2.46 0.61
C ASP A 215 -26.14 -0.97 0.25
N SER A 216 -25.10 -0.66 -0.52
CA SER A 216 -24.79 0.69 -1.00
C SER A 216 -25.34 0.98 -2.40
N GLY A 217 -26.04 0.02 -3.01
CA GLY A 217 -26.55 0.13 -4.38
C GLY A 217 -25.45 0.00 -5.45
N GLY A 218 -24.28 -0.51 -5.09
CA GLY A 218 -23.17 -0.76 -6.01
C GLY A 218 -23.20 -2.16 -6.62
N ASP A 219 -22.33 -2.39 -7.58
CA ASP A 219 -22.19 -3.65 -8.32
C ASP A 219 -20.75 -4.19 -8.23
N TYR A 220 -20.44 -4.82 -7.10
CA TYR A 220 -19.17 -5.51 -6.90
C TYR A 220 -19.39 -7.00 -6.63
N TRP A 221 -19.47 -7.77 -7.70
CA TRP A 221 -19.67 -9.21 -7.65
C TRP A 221 -18.33 -9.93 -7.43
N VAL A 222 -18.31 -10.77 -6.40
CA VAL A 222 -17.11 -11.49 -5.96
C VAL A 222 -17.40 -12.98 -5.88
N TYR A 223 -16.40 -13.80 -6.26
CA TYR A 223 -16.42 -15.24 -6.11
C TYR A 223 -15.12 -15.72 -5.45
N SER A 224 -15.25 -16.58 -4.44
CA SER A 224 -14.14 -17.07 -3.63
C SER A 224 -13.94 -18.58 -3.82
N PRO A 225 -13.27 -19.05 -4.89
CA PRO A 225 -13.15 -20.48 -5.19
C PRO A 225 -12.41 -21.28 -4.11
N LEU A 226 -11.61 -20.60 -3.28
CA LEU A 226 -10.85 -21.19 -2.18
C LEU A 226 -11.53 -21.03 -0.81
N ALA A 227 -12.78 -20.55 -0.73
CA ALA A 227 -13.43 -20.21 0.53
C ALA A 227 -13.35 -21.33 1.59
N GLU A 228 -13.51 -22.57 1.17
CA GLU A 228 -13.55 -23.76 2.03
C GLU A 228 -12.20 -24.52 2.09
N TRP A 229 -11.13 -23.96 1.49
CA TRP A 229 -9.80 -24.60 1.51
C TRP A 229 -9.10 -24.34 2.85
N GLY A 230 -8.48 -25.38 3.40
CA GLY A 230 -7.54 -25.27 4.52
C GLY A 230 -6.17 -24.79 4.07
N THR A 231 -5.37 -24.33 5.03
CA THR A 231 -3.98 -23.94 4.77
C THR A 231 -3.17 -25.09 4.19
N MET A 232 -3.46 -26.32 4.63
CA MET A 232 -2.80 -27.55 4.15
C MET A 232 -3.14 -27.87 2.69
N ASP A 233 -4.39 -27.62 2.27
CA ASP A 233 -4.79 -27.84 0.87
C ASP A 233 -4.00 -26.94 -0.07
N VAL A 234 -3.80 -25.67 0.31
CA VAL A 234 -3.01 -24.69 -0.47
C VAL A 234 -1.56 -25.15 -0.60
N PHE A 235 -0.91 -25.53 0.51
CA PHE A 235 0.49 -26.00 0.46
C PHE A 235 0.65 -27.34 -0.27
N SER A 236 -0.32 -28.24 -0.14
CA SER A 236 -0.32 -29.51 -0.90
C SER A 236 -0.44 -29.27 -2.41
N PHE A 237 -1.28 -28.31 -2.83
CA PHE A 237 -1.37 -27.91 -4.23
C PHE A 237 -0.03 -27.33 -4.74
N ILE A 238 0.58 -26.42 -3.95
CA ILE A 238 1.88 -25.82 -4.28
C ILE A 238 2.94 -26.93 -4.40
N ALA A 239 2.98 -27.87 -3.46
CA ALA A 239 3.90 -29.01 -3.52
C ALA A 239 3.68 -29.91 -4.74
N ASP A 240 2.43 -30.14 -5.16
CA ASP A 240 2.13 -30.90 -6.38
C ASP A 240 2.69 -30.18 -7.63
N VAL A 241 2.60 -28.86 -7.68
CA VAL A 241 3.17 -28.06 -8.78
C VAL A 241 4.69 -28.08 -8.74
N THR A 242 5.30 -27.80 -7.58
CA THR A 242 6.77 -27.79 -7.42
C THR A 242 7.41 -29.16 -7.73
N ASN A 243 6.71 -30.26 -7.42
CA ASN A 243 7.16 -31.62 -7.73
C ASN A 243 6.81 -32.07 -9.17
N GLY A 244 6.32 -31.17 -10.02
CA GLY A 244 6.00 -31.48 -11.43
C GLY A 244 4.76 -32.36 -11.65
N ARG A 245 3.96 -32.65 -10.60
CA ARG A 245 2.71 -33.41 -10.71
C ARG A 245 1.61 -32.60 -11.40
N ARG A 246 1.68 -31.27 -11.31
CA ARG A 246 0.77 -30.33 -11.98
C ARG A 246 1.58 -29.29 -12.71
N ARG A 247 1.08 -28.82 -13.85
CA ARG A 247 1.70 -27.75 -14.65
C ARG A 247 0.80 -26.53 -14.69
N THR A 248 1.38 -25.39 -14.39
CA THR A 248 0.75 -24.07 -14.47
C THR A 248 1.76 -23.03 -14.96
N TYR A 249 1.49 -21.74 -14.83
CA TYR A 249 2.35 -20.65 -15.30
C TYR A 249 3.70 -20.54 -14.56
N SER A 250 3.86 -21.20 -13.44
CA SER A 250 5.08 -21.20 -12.64
C SER A 250 5.22 -22.57 -11.94
N ASP A 251 6.44 -22.97 -11.60
CA ASP A 251 6.73 -24.16 -10.81
C ASP A 251 6.58 -23.93 -9.29
N PHE A 252 6.38 -22.68 -8.86
CA PHE A 252 6.25 -22.26 -7.47
C PHE A 252 7.46 -22.54 -6.57
N ALA A 253 8.62 -22.90 -7.12
CA ALA A 253 9.82 -23.13 -6.34
C ALA A 253 10.24 -21.88 -5.57
N GLU A 254 10.33 -20.74 -6.26
CA GLU A 254 10.66 -19.46 -5.66
C GLU A 254 9.63 -19.00 -4.62
N LEU A 255 8.33 -19.23 -4.86
CA LEU A 255 7.27 -18.97 -3.88
C LEU A 255 7.54 -19.71 -2.57
N THR A 256 7.89 -20.98 -2.70
CA THR A 256 8.20 -21.84 -1.55
C THR A 256 9.41 -21.33 -0.78
N GLU A 257 10.45 -20.85 -1.48
CA GLU A 257 11.65 -20.26 -0.87
C GLU A 257 11.31 -18.97 -0.11
N VAL A 258 10.59 -18.04 -0.72
CA VAL A 258 10.18 -16.79 -0.08
C VAL A 258 9.38 -17.05 1.20
N TYR A 259 8.45 -17.99 1.17
CA TYR A 259 7.67 -18.34 2.37
C TYR A 259 8.50 -19.07 3.44
N ARG A 260 9.44 -19.92 3.06
CA ARG A 260 10.38 -20.57 3.99
C ARG A 260 11.25 -19.53 4.69
N ASP A 261 11.84 -18.62 3.93
CA ASP A 261 12.77 -17.63 4.47
C ASP A 261 12.06 -16.54 5.31
N ALA A 262 10.83 -16.21 4.94
CA ALA A 262 9.99 -15.31 5.73
C ALA A 262 9.40 -15.96 6.99
N GLY A 263 9.26 -17.29 7.00
CA GLY A 263 8.52 -18.02 8.02
C GLY A 263 9.34 -18.86 8.98
N GLY A 264 10.61 -19.07 8.69
CA GLY A 264 11.39 -20.08 9.39
C GLY A 264 10.90 -21.51 9.06
N ASP A 265 11.63 -22.51 9.50
CA ASP A 265 11.48 -23.94 9.12
C ASP A 265 10.12 -24.61 9.38
N CYS A 266 9.11 -23.88 9.84
CA CYS A 266 7.97 -24.48 10.54
C CYS A 266 6.96 -25.22 9.64
N MET A 267 6.75 -24.88 8.36
CA MET A 267 5.64 -25.44 7.58
C MET A 267 6.05 -26.23 6.34
N VAL A 268 7.07 -25.80 5.61
CA VAL A 268 7.51 -26.52 4.40
C VAL A 268 8.21 -27.82 4.77
N ASN A 269 8.99 -27.82 5.86
CA ASN A 269 9.70 -29.01 6.35
C ASN A 269 8.78 -30.06 7.02
N LEU A 270 7.67 -29.63 7.66
CA LEU A 270 6.68 -30.55 8.23
C LEU A 270 5.94 -31.35 7.15
N HIS A 271 5.69 -30.74 6.00
CA HIS A 271 5.02 -31.41 4.88
C HIS A 271 5.91 -32.41 4.16
N LEU A 272 7.21 -32.10 4.06
CA LEU A 272 8.20 -33.03 3.46
C LEU A 272 8.54 -34.23 4.37
N ARG A 273 8.30 -34.10 5.70
CA ARG A 273 8.64 -35.14 6.70
C ARG A 273 7.47 -35.99 7.18
N GLY A 274 6.23 -35.68 6.81
CA GLY A 274 5.06 -36.52 7.12
C GLY A 274 4.68 -36.59 8.61
N GLU A 275 5.16 -35.67 9.46
CA GLU A 275 4.86 -35.66 10.90
C GLU A 275 3.69 -34.76 11.22
N GLY A 276 2.56 -35.39 11.55
CA GLY A 276 1.31 -34.72 11.92
C GLY A 276 1.23 -34.37 13.40
N GLU A 277 1.57 -33.14 13.78
CA GLU A 277 1.03 -32.54 14.99
C GLU A 277 0.36 -31.19 14.67
N ARG A 278 -0.87 -31.04 15.18
CA ARG A 278 -1.68 -29.82 15.07
C ARG A 278 -1.01 -28.69 15.85
N ARG A 279 -0.15 -27.92 15.20
CA ARG A 279 0.28 -26.62 15.71
C ARG A 279 -0.47 -25.51 14.99
N ALA A 280 -0.69 -24.40 15.69
CA ALA A 280 -1.45 -23.25 15.23
C ALA A 280 -1.14 -22.90 13.77
N ALA A 281 -2.18 -22.61 12.98
CA ALA A 281 -2.08 -22.24 11.57
C ALA A 281 -0.99 -21.18 11.37
N CYS A 282 -0.09 -21.41 10.41
CA CYS A 282 0.97 -20.48 10.06
C CYS A 282 0.35 -19.16 9.57
N GLY A 283 0.20 -18.22 10.49
CA GLY A 283 -0.32 -16.88 10.23
C GLY A 283 0.69 -15.95 9.57
N GLN A 284 1.82 -16.48 9.09
CA GLN A 284 2.88 -15.67 8.51
C GLN A 284 2.44 -15.10 7.17
N ARG A 285 2.50 -13.79 7.12
CA ARG A 285 2.21 -12.99 5.93
C ARG A 285 3.39 -12.09 5.70
N THR A 286 3.97 -12.17 4.53
CA THR A 286 4.83 -11.11 4.04
C THR A 286 3.99 -9.85 3.88
N GLY A 287 4.42 -8.77 4.51
CA GLY A 287 3.73 -7.47 4.49
C GLY A 287 4.58 -6.39 3.87
N CYS A 288 4.07 -5.16 3.88
CA CYS A 288 4.86 -4.00 3.53
C CYS A 288 6.02 -3.84 4.52
N TRP A 289 7.23 -3.56 4.05
CA TRP A 289 8.40 -3.38 4.92
C TRP A 289 8.20 -2.22 5.92
N CYS A 290 7.43 -1.18 5.55
CA CYS A 290 7.13 -0.02 6.39
C CYS A 290 5.90 -0.21 7.30
N CYS A 291 5.37 -1.43 7.45
CA CYS A 291 4.16 -1.68 8.22
C CYS A 291 4.41 -1.57 9.73
N THR A 292 3.80 -0.58 10.36
CA THR A 292 3.82 -0.34 11.81
C THR A 292 2.53 -0.79 12.53
N ALA A 293 1.61 -1.46 11.82
CA ALA A 293 0.39 -2.02 12.41
C ALA A 293 0.66 -3.24 13.32
N VAL A 294 1.87 -3.78 13.27
CA VAL A 294 2.36 -4.86 14.13
C VAL A 294 3.58 -4.38 14.93
N ALA A 295 3.77 -4.90 16.13
CA ALA A 295 4.88 -4.49 16.99
C ALA A 295 6.25 -4.86 16.41
N SER A 296 6.40 -6.06 15.83
CA SER A 296 7.60 -6.47 15.09
C SER A 296 7.22 -7.07 13.73
N ASP A 297 8.10 -6.93 12.74
CA ASP A 297 7.98 -7.60 11.45
C ASP A 297 8.76 -8.92 11.49
N ARG A 298 8.09 -9.96 12.02
CA ARG A 298 8.71 -11.29 12.16
C ARG A 298 9.19 -11.87 10.84
N SER A 299 8.50 -11.58 9.73
CA SER A 299 8.90 -12.06 8.41
C SER A 299 10.21 -11.44 7.97
N MET A 300 10.33 -10.11 8.09
CA MET A 300 11.57 -9.39 7.79
C MET A 300 12.69 -9.82 8.75
N GLU A 301 12.40 -9.93 10.05
CA GLU A 301 13.37 -10.37 11.06
C GLU A 301 13.89 -11.80 10.77
N SER A 302 13.02 -12.71 10.31
CA SER A 302 13.41 -14.06 9.88
C SER A 302 14.31 -14.02 8.64
N MET A 303 13.91 -13.29 7.61
CA MET A 303 14.73 -13.13 6.39
C MET A 303 16.11 -12.56 6.70
N LEU A 304 16.22 -11.57 7.60
CA LEU A 304 17.48 -10.94 7.99
C LEU A 304 18.46 -11.88 8.74
N GLN A 305 18.03 -13.08 9.17
CA GLN A 305 18.96 -14.10 9.67
C GLN A 305 19.80 -14.72 8.54
N ASN A 306 19.27 -14.70 7.31
CA ASN A 306 19.97 -15.16 6.13
C ASN A 306 20.82 -14.01 5.54
N GLU A 307 22.09 -14.28 5.25
CA GLU A 307 23.05 -13.30 4.76
C GLU A 307 22.61 -12.64 3.46
N GLN A 308 21.96 -13.38 2.57
CA GLN A 308 21.48 -12.89 1.28
C GLN A 308 20.46 -11.75 1.39
N TYR A 309 19.81 -11.54 2.56
CA TYR A 309 18.80 -10.50 2.78
C TYR A 309 19.28 -9.38 3.70
N ARG A 310 20.54 -9.39 4.15
CA ARG A 310 21.08 -8.37 5.07
C ARG A 310 20.99 -6.94 4.53
N TRP A 311 20.97 -6.78 3.23
CA TRP A 311 20.79 -5.48 2.58
C TRP A 311 19.45 -4.81 2.92
N MET A 312 18.42 -5.56 3.34
CA MET A 312 17.14 -5.01 3.82
C MET A 312 17.19 -4.50 5.27
N ARG A 313 18.33 -4.63 5.99
CA ARG A 313 18.45 -4.21 7.39
C ARG A 313 18.02 -2.76 7.58
N GLY A 314 18.48 -1.85 6.72
CA GLY A 314 18.13 -0.43 6.81
C GLY A 314 16.63 -0.15 6.67
N LEU A 315 15.91 -0.93 5.85
CA LEU A 315 14.46 -0.83 5.72
C LEU A 315 13.76 -1.20 7.04
N ASN A 316 14.22 -2.28 7.68
CA ASN A 316 13.69 -2.70 8.98
C ASN A 316 14.01 -1.69 10.10
N ASP A 317 15.21 -1.12 10.09
CA ASP A 317 15.62 -0.09 11.04
C ASP A 317 14.78 1.19 10.88
N LEU A 318 14.49 1.62 9.64
CA LEU A 318 13.61 2.75 9.35
C LEU A 318 12.18 2.49 9.83
N ARG A 319 11.65 1.30 9.57
CA ARG A 319 10.33 0.89 10.08
C ARG A 319 10.28 0.93 11.62
N ASN A 320 11.30 0.43 12.29
CA ASN A 320 11.38 0.40 13.74
C ASN A 320 11.55 1.81 14.33
N TYR A 321 12.30 2.69 13.65
CA TYR A 321 12.39 4.12 14.00
C TYR A 321 11.02 4.79 13.94
N ILE A 322 10.27 4.60 12.84
CA ILE A 322 8.92 5.15 12.68
C ILE A 322 8.01 4.69 13.83
N LEU A 323 8.05 3.39 14.18
CA LEU A 323 7.24 2.84 15.27
C LEU A 323 7.62 3.44 16.62
N ALA A 324 8.91 3.55 16.93
CA ALA A 324 9.41 4.10 18.18
C ALA A 324 9.00 5.57 18.37
N LYS A 325 9.03 6.35 17.29
CA LYS A 325 8.72 7.79 17.28
C LYS A 325 7.24 8.13 17.09
N HIS A 326 6.40 7.15 16.75
CA HIS A 326 5.00 7.43 16.42
C HIS A 326 4.22 8.13 17.52
N TYR A 327 4.38 7.69 18.77
CA TYR A 327 3.70 8.28 19.92
C TYR A 327 4.58 9.23 20.75
N ASP A 328 5.81 9.52 20.32
CA ASP A 328 6.68 10.50 20.94
C ASP A 328 6.09 11.91 20.77
N PRO A 329 5.72 12.63 21.85
CA PRO A 329 5.16 13.98 21.76
C PRO A 329 6.05 14.98 21.03
N ALA A 330 7.39 14.85 21.14
CA ALA A 330 8.37 15.70 20.47
C ALA A 330 8.42 15.45 18.95
N SER A 331 8.00 14.27 18.51
CA SER A 331 7.93 13.91 17.09
C SER A 331 6.60 14.31 16.44
N ARG A 332 5.71 15.01 17.17
CA ARG A 332 4.38 15.44 16.66
C ARG A 332 4.35 16.94 16.38
N CYS A 333 3.60 17.30 15.33
CA CYS A 333 3.16 18.67 15.11
C CYS A 333 1.87 18.90 15.88
N TRP A 334 1.89 19.90 16.78
CA TRP A 334 0.77 20.17 17.68
C TRP A 334 -0.22 21.19 17.15
N LEU A 335 0.03 21.80 15.99
CA LEU A 335 -0.90 22.70 15.36
C LEU A 335 -1.90 21.93 14.49
N SER A 336 -3.19 22.04 14.77
CA SER A 336 -4.25 21.43 13.99
C SER A 336 -4.27 21.98 12.55
N ARG A 337 -4.92 21.28 11.63
CA ARG A 337 -5.04 21.66 10.21
C ARG A 337 -6.39 22.28 9.85
N LYS A 338 -7.24 22.51 10.84
CA LYS A 338 -8.53 23.16 10.65
C LYS A 338 -8.60 24.42 11.49
N ILE A 339 -8.85 25.53 10.81
CA ILE A 339 -9.14 26.80 11.42
C ILE A 339 -10.65 26.95 11.48
N ASP A 340 -11.17 27.36 12.62
CA ASP A 340 -12.55 27.81 12.71
C ASP A 340 -12.67 29.15 11.96
N LYS A 341 -13.36 29.12 10.82
CA LYS A 341 -13.49 30.26 9.93
C LYS A 341 -14.33 31.41 10.54
N THR A 342 -15.11 31.13 11.57
CA THR A 342 -15.93 32.11 12.26
C THR A 342 -15.15 32.87 13.32
N THR A 343 -14.30 32.13 14.09
CA THR A 343 -13.58 32.72 15.23
C THR A 343 -12.11 32.98 14.93
N GLY A 344 -11.54 32.45 13.83
CA GLY A 344 -10.12 32.52 13.51
C GLY A 344 -9.25 31.65 14.42
N GLN A 345 -9.85 30.78 15.24
CA GLN A 345 -9.15 29.95 16.20
C GLN A 345 -8.67 28.64 15.58
N ILE A 346 -7.59 28.10 16.16
CA ILE A 346 -7.05 26.80 15.81
C ILE A 346 -6.86 25.94 17.06
N ARG A 347 -7.03 24.62 16.92
CA ARG A 347 -6.85 23.67 18.03
C ARG A 347 -5.40 23.26 18.18
N ILE A 348 -4.90 23.21 19.40
CA ILE A 348 -3.63 22.59 19.75
C ILE A 348 -3.87 21.10 20.01
N ALA A 349 -3.37 20.25 19.14
CA ALA A 349 -3.53 18.79 19.21
C ALA A 349 -2.45 18.09 18.35
N PRO A 350 -2.01 16.86 18.70
CA PRO A 350 -0.94 16.15 17.97
C PRO A 350 -1.46 15.57 16.65
N ASN A 351 -1.51 16.41 15.62
CA ASN A 351 -2.23 16.13 14.38
C ASN A 351 -1.42 15.37 13.31
N SER A 352 -0.11 15.62 13.24
CA SER A 352 0.81 15.03 12.25
C SER A 352 2.21 14.86 12.84
N TYR A 353 3.16 14.39 12.03
CA TYR A 353 4.57 14.42 12.41
C TYR A 353 5.11 15.85 12.42
N SER A 354 6.09 16.10 13.30
CA SER A 354 6.78 17.39 13.37
C SER A 354 7.63 17.62 12.11
N PRO A 355 7.97 18.88 11.77
CA PRO A 355 8.88 19.17 10.67
C PRO A 355 10.21 18.41 10.78
N GLN A 356 10.79 18.33 11.99
CA GLN A 356 12.03 17.59 12.22
C GLN A 356 11.88 16.10 11.93
N MET A 357 10.78 15.47 12.39
CA MET A 357 10.52 14.07 12.11
C MET A 357 10.38 13.81 10.60
N CYS A 358 9.72 14.71 9.86
CA CYS A 358 9.61 14.61 8.41
C CYS A 358 10.98 14.69 7.71
N GLN A 359 11.86 15.62 8.15
CA GLN A 359 13.23 15.73 7.64
C GLN A 359 14.07 14.49 7.95
N ASP A 360 13.97 13.95 9.17
CA ASP A 360 14.70 12.75 9.56
C ASP A 360 14.30 11.55 8.72
N LEU A 361 12.98 11.35 8.50
CA LEU A 361 12.48 10.29 7.61
C LEU A 361 12.98 10.47 6.18
N LEU A 362 13.02 11.69 5.67
CA LEU A 362 13.54 12.00 4.34
C LEU A 362 15.05 11.68 4.25
N ARG A 363 15.86 12.15 5.22
CA ARG A 363 17.29 11.87 5.27
C ARG A 363 17.58 10.37 5.31
N PHE A 364 16.85 9.62 6.11
CA PHE A 364 17.03 8.17 6.20
C PHE A 364 16.62 7.47 4.91
N ALA A 365 15.47 7.80 4.32
CA ALA A 365 15.03 7.20 3.07
C ALA A 365 16.00 7.49 1.92
N CYS A 366 16.44 8.74 1.74
CA CYS A 366 17.45 9.10 0.72
C CYS A 366 18.80 8.42 0.99
N THR A 367 19.20 8.28 2.26
CA THR A 367 20.45 7.58 2.59
C THR A 367 20.37 6.11 2.23
N LEU A 368 19.24 5.45 2.49
CA LEU A 368 19.04 4.04 2.09
C LEU A 368 19.09 3.87 0.58
N ASP A 369 18.47 4.79 -0.17
CA ASP A 369 18.52 4.77 -1.63
C ASP A 369 19.95 4.96 -2.16
N ALA A 370 20.70 5.90 -1.59
CA ALA A 370 22.08 6.15 -2.00
C ALA A 370 23.00 4.96 -1.71
N VAL A 371 22.86 4.34 -0.53
CA VAL A 371 23.61 3.12 -0.17
C VAL A 371 23.25 1.95 -1.08
N GLU A 372 21.96 1.79 -1.41
CA GLU A 372 21.53 0.74 -2.34
C GLU A 372 22.08 0.94 -3.74
N LEU A 373 22.11 2.18 -4.24
CA LEU A 373 22.70 2.50 -5.53
C LEU A 373 24.21 2.17 -5.57
N GLU A 374 24.97 2.55 -4.52
CA GLU A 374 26.38 2.24 -4.38
C GLU A 374 26.64 0.73 -4.31
N ASP A 375 25.81 0.00 -3.57
CA ASP A 375 25.90 -1.45 -3.48
C ASP A 375 25.57 -2.14 -4.81
N ALA A 376 24.53 -1.68 -5.50
CA ALA A 376 24.12 -2.21 -6.79
C ALA A 376 25.22 -2.01 -7.85
N GLU A 377 25.82 -0.82 -7.91
CA GLU A 377 26.95 -0.53 -8.80
C GLU A 377 28.16 -1.42 -8.48
N ARG A 378 28.52 -1.56 -7.20
CA ARG A 378 29.62 -2.41 -6.75
C ARG A 378 29.40 -3.90 -7.09
N LEU A 379 28.15 -4.37 -7.06
CA LEU A 379 27.78 -5.75 -7.34
C LEU A 379 27.49 -6.01 -8.84
N GLY A 380 27.38 -4.95 -9.65
CA GLY A 380 27.01 -5.06 -11.07
C GLY A 380 25.58 -5.55 -11.29
N ILE A 381 24.64 -5.14 -10.41
CA ILE A 381 23.21 -5.50 -10.48
C ILE A 381 22.35 -4.24 -10.56
N GLU A 382 21.09 -4.41 -10.95
CA GLU A 382 20.10 -3.34 -10.79
C GLU A 382 19.80 -3.10 -9.29
N PRO A 383 19.50 -1.85 -8.88
CA PRO A 383 19.08 -1.55 -7.53
C PRO A 383 17.88 -2.40 -7.11
N ARG A 384 17.98 -3.06 -5.96
CA ARG A 384 16.94 -3.96 -5.44
C ARG A 384 15.71 -3.21 -4.94
N PHE A 385 15.89 -1.93 -4.59
CA PHE A 385 14.80 -1.00 -4.26
C PHE A 385 15.23 0.44 -4.53
N GLN A 386 14.23 1.31 -4.66
CA GLN A 386 14.36 2.77 -4.63
C GLN A 386 13.14 3.33 -3.93
N LEU A 387 13.32 3.99 -2.79
CA LEU A 387 12.23 4.54 -1.98
C LEU A 387 11.72 5.87 -2.53
N LEU A 388 12.63 6.73 -2.96
CA LEU A 388 12.35 8.10 -3.35
C LEU A 388 13.07 8.47 -4.66
N GLY A 389 12.36 8.37 -5.77
CA GLY A 389 12.83 8.91 -7.05
C GLY A 389 12.57 10.43 -7.17
N PRO A 390 12.97 11.05 -8.29
CA PRO A 390 12.78 12.49 -8.53
C PRO A 390 11.35 12.99 -8.33
N GLN A 391 10.35 12.27 -8.83
CA GLN A 391 8.94 12.62 -8.64
C GLN A 391 8.54 12.64 -7.16
N GLN A 392 9.00 11.65 -6.38
CA GLN A 392 8.70 11.56 -4.95
C GLN A 392 9.32 12.72 -4.19
N ILE A 393 10.55 13.10 -4.50
CA ILE A 393 11.23 14.26 -3.88
C ILE A 393 10.46 15.56 -4.16
N VAL A 394 10.08 15.81 -5.41
CA VAL A 394 9.28 16.99 -5.76
C VAL A 394 7.90 16.93 -5.10
N ALA A 395 7.26 15.77 -5.02
CA ALA A 395 6.00 15.61 -4.32
C ALA A 395 6.12 15.92 -2.81
N ILE A 396 7.22 15.47 -2.17
CA ILE A 396 7.52 15.79 -0.77
C ILE A 396 7.78 17.29 -0.61
N GLU A 397 8.47 17.94 -1.55
CA GLU A 397 8.67 19.39 -1.55
C GLU A 397 7.34 20.15 -1.54
N LEU A 398 6.39 19.76 -2.40
CA LEU A 398 5.04 20.33 -2.40
C LEU A 398 4.31 20.11 -1.08
N LEU A 399 4.41 18.90 -0.52
CA LEU A 399 3.77 18.57 0.76
C LEU A 399 4.43 19.29 1.93
N HIS A 400 5.74 19.50 1.91
CA HIS A 400 6.47 20.29 2.90
C HIS A 400 6.03 21.75 2.89
N ALA A 401 5.83 22.34 1.71
CA ALA A 401 5.25 23.68 1.61
C ALA A 401 3.84 23.77 2.21
N ARG A 402 3.06 22.70 2.07
CA ARG A 402 1.66 22.64 2.49
C ARG A 402 1.45 22.21 3.95
N TYR A 403 2.19 21.20 4.42
CA TYR A 403 1.96 20.53 5.71
C TYR A 403 3.15 20.53 6.65
N GLY A 404 4.35 20.54 6.11
CA GLY A 404 5.58 20.37 6.88
C GLY A 404 6.15 21.67 7.42
N TYR A 405 5.69 22.81 6.88
CA TYR A 405 6.12 24.16 7.27
C TYR A 405 7.64 24.39 7.11
N HIS A 406 8.25 23.72 6.14
CA HIS A 406 9.68 23.82 5.83
C HIS A 406 9.99 25.03 4.94
N ARG A 407 11.27 25.38 4.88
CA ARG A 407 11.75 26.36 3.90
C ARG A 407 11.59 25.83 2.48
N PRO A 408 11.43 26.71 1.48
CA PRO A 408 11.41 26.29 0.09
C PRO A 408 12.67 25.49 -0.29
N PHE A 409 12.49 24.42 -1.01
CA PHE A 409 13.54 23.51 -1.52
C PHE A 409 14.33 22.76 -0.45
N GLU A 410 13.80 22.65 0.77
CA GLU A 410 14.44 21.90 1.85
C GLU A 410 14.52 20.40 1.51
N ALA A 411 13.45 19.80 1.00
CA ALA A 411 13.44 18.39 0.62
C ALA A 411 14.41 18.12 -0.53
N SER A 412 14.39 18.96 -1.54
CA SER A 412 15.27 18.86 -2.71
C SER A 412 16.73 19.06 -2.33
N SER A 413 17.01 19.96 -1.38
CA SER A 413 18.37 20.19 -0.86
C SER A 413 18.89 18.99 -0.07
N ILE A 414 18.07 18.36 0.77
CA ILE A 414 18.43 17.12 1.50
C ILE A 414 18.76 16.00 0.50
N TRP A 415 17.94 15.83 -0.54
CA TRP A 415 18.23 14.86 -1.59
C TRP A 415 19.58 15.12 -2.26
N LYS A 416 19.85 16.37 -2.65
CA LYS A 416 21.11 16.78 -3.26
C LYS A 416 22.31 16.50 -2.36
N ASP A 417 22.22 16.86 -1.07
CA ASP A 417 23.30 16.64 -0.11
C ASP A 417 23.65 15.15 0.01
N ILE A 418 22.67 14.27 -0.08
CA ILE A 418 22.88 12.83 0.04
C ILE A 418 23.37 12.22 -1.26
N HIS A 419 22.68 12.48 -2.39
CA HIS A 419 22.96 11.81 -3.66
C HIS A 419 24.13 12.44 -4.43
N LEU A 420 24.35 13.75 -4.31
CA LEU A 420 25.40 14.44 -5.06
C LEU A 420 26.61 14.84 -4.19
N ASN A 421 26.38 15.18 -2.91
CA ASN A 421 27.44 15.63 -2.01
C ASN A 421 27.93 14.53 -1.05
N GLY A 422 27.34 13.33 -1.09
CA GLY A 422 27.79 12.16 -0.34
C GLY A 422 27.43 12.17 1.16
N ALA A 423 26.50 13.03 1.62
CA ALA A 423 26.04 13.01 3.00
C ALA A 423 25.33 11.67 3.32
N ARG A 424 25.56 11.15 4.53
CA ARG A 424 24.93 9.90 5.00
C ARG A 424 24.43 10.07 6.43
N TYR A 425 23.21 9.58 6.69
CA TYR A 425 22.53 9.72 7.98
C TYR A 425 22.19 8.34 8.52
N ALA A 426 22.81 7.95 9.63
CA ALA A 426 22.54 6.69 10.30
C ALA A 426 21.17 6.71 10.99
N ILE A 427 20.39 5.65 10.81
CA ILE A 427 19.10 5.48 11.49
C ILE A 427 19.38 5.10 12.95
N PRO A 428 18.88 5.86 13.95
CA PRO A 428 18.99 5.49 15.34
C PRO A 428 18.24 4.19 15.65
N THR A 429 18.89 3.24 16.28
CA THR A 429 18.34 1.96 16.70
C THR A 429 18.22 1.85 18.22
N GLY A 430 17.48 0.87 18.73
CA GLY A 430 17.34 0.66 20.17
C GLY A 430 16.56 1.75 20.90
N LEU A 431 15.78 2.55 20.18
CA LEU A 431 14.98 3.63 20.77
C LEU A 431 13.84 3.06 21.62
N ARG A 432 13.50 3.79 22.67
CA ARG A 432 12.29 3.54 23.45
C ARG A 432 11.05 3.74 22.56
N VAL A 433 10.15 2.77 22.61
CA VAL A 433 8.84 2.89 21.96
C VAL A 433 7.90 3.60 22.93
N HIS A 434 7.39 4.77 22.54
CA HIS A 434 6.38 5.50 23.29
C HIS A 434 5.00 4.85 23.16
N SER A 435 4.16 5.02 24.19
CA SER A 435 2.80 4.47 24.22
C SER A 435 1.76 5.52 23.78
N ALA A 436 0.61 5.03 23.32
CA ALA A 436 -0.53 5.90 22.99
C ALA A 436 -1.05 6.66 24.22
N SER A 437 -0.94 6.09 25.43
CA SER A 437 -1.33 6.74 26.69
C SER A 437 -0.47 7.96 27.00
N GLU A 438 0.86 7.87 26.80
CA GLU A 438 1.77 9.00 27.01
C GLU A 438 1.39 10.20 26.10
N LEU A 439 1.17 9.95 24.82
CA LEU A 439 0.74 11.02 23.90
C LEU A 439 -0.64 11.59 24.27
N LYS A 440 -1.56 10.72 24.73
CA LYS A 440 -2.90 11.13 25.15
C LYS A 440 -2.86 12.00 26.40
N GLU A 441 -2.03 11.69 27.38
CA GLU A 441 -1.85 12.49 28.61
C GLU A 441 -1.33 13.89 28.27
N VAL A 442 -0.28 13.99 27.46
CA VAL A 442 0.24 15.29 27.00
C VAL A 442 -0.83 16.03 26.18
N SER A 443 -1.56 15.33 25.31
CA SER A 443 -2.62 15.94 24.52
C SER A 443 -3.73 16.53 25.41
N ALA A 444 -4.17 15.81 26.45
CA ALA A 444 -5.21 16.27 27.36
C ALA A 444 -4.81 17.57 28.12
N ALA A 445 -3.51 17.72 28.42
CA ALA A 445 -3.01 18.91 29.13
C ALA A 445 -3.04 20.18 28.25
N PHE A 446 -2.93 20.05 26.92
CA PHE A 446 -2.79 21.18 26.01
C PHE A 446 -3.94 21.33 25.01
N ASP A 447 -4.93 20.44 25.00
CA ASP A 447 -6.07 20.49 24.08
C ASP A 447 -6.95 21.71 24.31
N ARG A 448 -6.79 22.72 23.50
CA ARG A 448 -7.54 23.97 23.55
C ARG A 448 -7.56 24.68 22.20
N GLN A 449 -8.50 25.57 22.05
CA GLN A 449 -8.55 26.52 20.95
C GLN A 449 -7.72 27.77 21.31
N VAL A 450 -6.95 28.28 20.33
CA VAL A 450 -6.15 29.50 20.48
C VAL A 450 -6.33 30.38 19.25
N PRO A 451 -6.21 31.75 19.37
CA PRO A 451 -6.24 32.64 18.23
C PRO A 451 -5.12 32.28 17.23
N PHE A 452 -5.43 32.30 15.94
CA PHE A 452 -4.43 31.99 14.91
C PHE A 452 -4.58 32.87 13.67
N ALA A 453 -5.73 32.82 13.01
CA ALA A 453 -5.96 33.63 11.82
C ALA A 453 -6.14 35.13 12.19
N ASP A 454 -5.40 35.99 11.50
CA ASP A 454 -5.53 37.46 11.60
C ASP A 454 -6.26 38.02 10.37
N ASP A 455 -6.42 39.35 10.31
CA ASP A 455 -7.14 40.04 9.24
C ASP A 455 -6.52 39.79 7.84
N GLN A 456 -5.25 39.45 7.77
CA GLN A 456 -4.56 39.19 6.51
C GLN A 456 -4.69 37.72 6.03
N PHE A 457 -5.12 36.80 6.90
CA PHE A 457 -5.22 35.38 6.58
C PHE A 457 -6.05 35.12 5.32
N TRP A 458 -7.13 35.83 5.14
CA TRP A 458 -8.03 35.71 3.98
C TRP A 458 -7.64 36.64 2.82
N GLY A 459 -6.52 37.34 2.93
CA GLY A 459 -6.02 38.25 1.90
C GLY A 459 -5.69 37.53 0.58
N PRO A 460 -5.70 38.26 -0.57
CA PRO A 460 -5.55 37.64 -1.90
C PRO A 460 -4.18 37.01 -2.15
N TYR A 461 -3.17 37.32 -1.35
CA TYR A 461 -1.77 36.86 -1.58
C TYR A 461 -1.27 35.81 -0.59
N GLU A 462 -2.08 35.36 0.35
CA GLU A 462 -1.66 34.44 1.39
C GLU A 462 -1.61 32.95 0.94
N GLY A 463 -2.45 32.58 -0.05
CA GLY A 463 -2.57 31.20 -0.53
C GLY A 463 -2.02 31.00 -1.95
N MET A 464 -2.81 30.36 -2.79
CA MET A 464 -2.48 30.13 -4.19
C MET A 464 -2.53 31.43 -5.00
N ARG A 465 -1.42 31.85 -5.60
CA ARG A 465 -1.31 33.09 -6.39
C ARG A 465 -1.79 32.95 -7.83
N SER A 466 -1.81 31.76 -8.35
CA SER A 466 -2.26 31.45 -9.72
C SER A 466 -3.02 30.14 -9.75
N ILE A 467 -3.90 30.00 -10.73
CA ILE A 467 -4.51 28.70 -11.03
C ILE A 467 -3.38 27.82 -11.60
N ALA A 468 -2.95 26.82 -10.83
CA ALA A 468 -2.06 25.80 -11.33
C ALA A 468 -2.77 25.03 -12.45
N HIS A 469 -2.02 24.62 -13.45
CA HIS A 469 -2.57 23.81 -14.54
C HIS A 469 -3.24 22.56 -13.96
N ALA A 470 -4.52 22.40 -14.24
CA ALA A 470 -5.25 21.21 -13.86
C ALA A 470 -5.01 20.14 -14.91
N LEU A 471 -4.48 19.01 -14.48
CA LEU A 471 -4.39 17.81 -15.31
C LEU A 471 -5.71 17.03 -15.25
N GLY A 472 -6.03 16.34 -16.34
CA GLY A 472 -7.10 15.35 -16.35
C GLY A 472 -6.67 14.05 -15.65
N ASP A 473 -7.59 13.09 -15.58
CA ASP A 473 -7.23 11.71 -15.20
C ASP A 473 -6.23 11.16 -16.22
N CYS A 474 -5.01 10.85 -15.77
CA CYS A 474 -3.99 10.27 -16.64
C CYS A 474 -4.04 8.75 -16.59
N GLU A 475 -4.14 8.14 -17.76
CA GLU A 475 -3.77 6.75 -17.98
C GLU A 475 -2.32 6.73 -18.46
N ASP A 476 -1.41 6.25 -17.63
CA ASP A 476 -0.02 6.09 -18.06
C ASP A 476 0.13 4.77 -18.82
N MET A 477 0.67 4.87 -20.01
CA MET A 477 1.14 3.72 -20.76
C MET A 477 2.61 3.49 -20.42
N VAL A 478 2.91 2.43 -19.71
CA VAL A 478 4.29 2.06 -19.35
C VAL A 478 4.76 0.94 -20.25
N VAL A 479 5.87 1.13 -20.97
CA VAL A 479 6.51 0.09 -21.78
C VAL A 479 7.64 -0.54 -20.97
N ARG A 480 7.55 -1.85 -20.69
CA ARG A 480 8.64 -2.63 -20.10
C ARG A 480 8.88 -3.84 -21.00
N GLY A 481 10.14 -4.08 -21.38
CA GLY A 481 10.50 -5.22 -22.22
C GLY A 481 9.76 -5.30 -23.58
N GLY A 482 9.42 -4.14 -24.18
CA GLY A 482 8.69 -4.09 -25.46
C GLY A 482 7.17 -4.33 -25.34
N VAL A 483 6.64 -4.52 -24.13
CA VAL A 483 5.21 -4.72 -23.89
C VAL A 483 4.60 -3.49 -23.22
N THR A 484 3.48 -3.03 -23.76
CA THR A 484 2.74 -1.88 -23.25
C THR A 484 1.80 -2.31 -22.14
N TYR A 485 2.00 -1.75 -20.95
CA TYR A 485 1.08 -1.89 -19.81
C TYR A 485 0.23 -0.63 -19.70
N THR A 486 -1.06 -0.80 -19.52
CA THR A 486 -1.90 0.30 -19.08
C THR A 486 -1.81 0.40 -17.56
N ARG A 487 -1.08 1.39 -17.08
CA ARG A 487 -1.07 1.74 -15.66
C ARG A 487 -2.24 2.66 -15.40
N VAL A 488 -3.28 2.15 -14.77
CA VAL A 488 -4.39 2.99 -14.32
C VAL A 488 -3.96 3.66 -13.03
N VAL A 489 -3.67 4.95 -13.11
CA VAL A 489 -3.35 5.78 -11.95
C VAL A 489 -4.65 6.27 -11.35
N GLU A 490 -4.84 6.13 -10.04
CA GLU A 490 -5.99 6.70 -9.34
C GLU A 490 -5.97 8.22 -9.49
N SER A 491 -7.16 8.85 -9.53
CA SER A 491 -7.26 10.32 -9.58
C SER A 491 -6.48 10.93 -8.44
N ASN A 492 -5.42 11.65 -8.78
CA ASN A 492 -4.50 12.25 -7.85
C ASN A 492 -5.00 13.64 -7.44
N GLU A 493 -4.54 14.11 -6.31
CA GLU A 493 -4.75 15.49 -5.88
C GLU A 493 -3.83 16.43 -6.66
N PHE A 494 -2.64 15.93 -6.97
CA PHE A 494 -1.64 16.58 -7.82
C PHE A 494 -0.88 15.52 -8.62
N ASP A 495 -0.18 15.96 -9.65
CA ASP A 495 0.74 15.15 -10.43
C ASP A 495 2.08 15.85 -10.62
N ILE A 496 3.12 15.05 -10.86
CA ILE A 496 4.50 15.50 -11.04
C ILE A 496 5.02 14.92 -12.35
N ASP A 497 5.49 15.80 -13.23
CA ASP A 497 6.16 15.37 -14.45
C ASP A 497 7.52 14.73 -14.12
N LEU A 498 7.78 13.53 -14.64
CA LEU A 498 8.98 12.76 -14.31
C LEU A 498 10.24 13.40 -14.87
N GLU A 499 10.19 13.82 -16.13
CA GLU A 499 11.31 14.45 -16.80
C GLU A 499 11.61 15.83 -16.18
N GLY A 500 10.56 16.62 -15.96
CA GLY A 500 10.64 17.91 -15.29
C GLY A 500 11.18 17.81 -13.85
N ALA A 501 10.80 16.80 -13.08
CA ALA A 501 11.34 16.56 -11.74
C ALA A 501 12.83 16.22 -11.79
N SER A 502 13.25 15.39 -12.74
CA SER A 502 14.65 15.01 -12.92
C SER A 502 15.51 16.20 -13.34
N LEU A 503 15.03 17.01 -14.29
CA LEU A 503 15.69 18.23 -14.75
C LEU A 503 15.77 19.28 -13.62
N PHE A 504 14.71 19.45 -12.86
CA PHE A 504 14.70 20.36 -11.71
C PHE A 504 15.78 19.98 -10.68
N LEU A 505 15.82 18.73 -10.26
CA LEU A 505 16.79 18.29 -9.24
C LEU A 505 18.25 18.31 -9.75
N GLY A 506 18.46 17.99 -11.04
CA GLY A 506 19.79 17.90 -11.62
C GLY A 506 20.39 19.24 -12.04
N MET A 507 19.57 20.20 -12.47
CA MET A 507 20.03 21.43 -13.12
C MET A 507 19.47 22.71 -12.49
N GLU A 508 18.19 22.75 -12.15
CA GLU A 508 17.49 23.98 -11.79
C GLU A 508 17.52 24.28 -10.29
N LEU A 509 17.72 23.27 -9.45
CA LEU A 509 17.68 23.41 -7.99
C LEU A 509 18.63 24.46 -7.45
N ASP A 510 19.84 24.56 -7.97
CA ASP A 510 20.83 25.54 -7.51
C ASP A 510 20.38 26.99 -7.81
N TYR A 511 19.78 27.21 -8.97
CA TYR A 511 19.21 28.51 -9.32
C TYR A 511 18.01 28.85 -8.42
N ALA A 512 17.15 27.86 -8.18
CA ALA A 512 15.99 28.02 -7.32
C ALA A 512 16.40 28.36 -5.88
N VAL A 513 17.38 27.66 -5.31
CA VAL A 513 17.94 27.93 -3.98
C VAL A 513 18.63 29.29 -3.94
N ALA A 514 19.44 29.61 -4.95
CA ALA A 514 20.17 30.87 -5.03
C ALA A 514 19.23 32.09 -5.11
N LYS A 515 18.11 31.97 -5.82
CA LYS A 515 17.08 33.00 -5.93
C LYS A 515 16.54 33.49 -4.58
N TYR A 516 16.46 32.59 -3.61
CA TYR A 516 15.93 32.88 -2.28
C TYR A 516 17.03 33.03 -1.22
N ARG A 517 18.32 32.90 -1.61
CA ARG A 517 19.46 33.06 -0.71
C ARG A 517 19.55 34.50 -0.21
N GLY A 518 19.71 34.70 1.09
CA GLY A 518 19.80 36.03 1.70
C GLY A 518 18.47 36.73 1.93
N ILE A 519 17.34 36.17 1.51
CA ILE A 519 16.02 36.69 1.84
C ILE A 519 15.66 36.20 3.24
N ALA A 520 15.53 37.12 4.20
CA ALA A 520 15.34 36.80 5.61
C ALA A 520 14.02 36.05 5.89
N SER A 521 13.00 36.23 5.07
CA SER A 521 11.68 35.64 5.26
C SER A 521 11.08 35.21 3.93
N VAL A 522 11.27 33.94 3.57
CA VAL A 522 10.66 33.33 2.38
C VAL A 522 9.55 32.38 2.84
N PRO A 523 8.28 32.60 2.43
CA PRO A 523 7.20 31.72 2.83
C PRO A 523 7.34 30.34 2.18
N PRO A 524 6.90 29.25 2.84
CA PRO A 524 6.97 27.91 2.29
C PRO A 524 6.32 27.75 0.91
N ALA A 525 5.25 28.48 0.63
CA ALA A 525 4.57 28.47 -0.66
C ALA A 525 5.44 28.95 -1.84
N ALA A 526 6.55 29.65 -1.59
CA ALA A 526 7.42 30.15 -2.67
C ALA A 526 8.02 29.02 -3.52
N GLY A 527 8.44 27.93 -2.89
CA GLY A 527 8.95 26.74 -3.59
C GLY A 527 7.88 26.08 -4.45
N LEU A 528 6.68 25.94 -3.91
CA LEU A 528 5.54 25.39 -4.63
C LEU A 528 5.18 26.23 -5.86
N HIS A 529 5.09 27.54 -5.72
CA HIS A 529 4.81 28.43 -6.85
C HIS A 529 5.91 28.38 -7.92
N TYR A 530 7.16 28.19 -7.50
CA TYR A 530 8.28 28.01 -8.41
C TYR A 530 8.12 26.74 -9.27
N LEU A 531 7.83 25.60 -8.64
CA LEU A 531 7.62 24.31 -9.31
C LEU A 531 6.42 24.33 -10.26
N PHE A 532 5.32 24.99 -9.86
CA PHE A 532 4.17 25.19 -10.75
C PHE A 532 4.50 26.10 -11.94
N GLY A 533 5.30 27.15 -11.70
CA GLY A 533 5.74 28.06 -12.75
C GLY A 533 6.63 27.41 -13.81
N LEU A 534 7.38 26.39 -13.41
CA LEU A 534 8.18 25.56 -14.32
C LEU A 534 7.36 24.47 -15.03
N GLY A 535 6.11 24.22 -14.62
CA GLY A 535 5.32 23.11 -15.13
C GLY A 535 5.73 21.72 -14.63
N VAL A 536 6.63 21.64 -13.63
CA VAL A 536 7.09 20.37 -13.04
C VAL A 536 5.99 19.69 -12.25
N ALA A 537 5.07 20.47 -11.71
CA ALA A 537 3.93 19.99 -10.93
C ALA A 537 2.63 20.65 -11.36
N ALA A 538 1.52 19.96 -11.18
CA ALA A 538 0.19 20.48 -11.44
C ALA A 538 -0.85 19.96 -10.43
N LEU A 539 -1.90 20.74 -10.18
CA LEU A 539 -3.02 20.34 -9.33
C LEU A 539 -4.23 19.91 -10.15
N PHE A 540 -4.95 18.90 -9.67
CA PHE A 540 -6.28 18.61 -10.20
C PHE A 540 -7.31 19.67 -9.78
N LYS A 541 -8.29 19.94 -10.62
CA LYS A 541 -9.27 21.03 -10.42
C LYS A 541 -9.95 20.98 -9.06
N ASN A 542 -10.26 19.79 -8.57
CA ASN A 542 -10.95 19.59 -7.30
C ASN A 542 -10.08 19.87 -6.06
N SER A 543 -8.78 19.96 -6.22
CA SER A 543 -7.82 20.10 -5.12
C SER A 543 -7.53 21.54 -4.76
N TYR A 544 -7.74 22.48 -5.69
CA TYR A 544 -7.30 23.87 -5.58
C TYR A 544 -7.70 24.54 -4.25
N LYS A 545 -8.98 24.47 -3.88
CA LYS A 545 -9.48 25.11 -2.65
C LYS A 545 -8.81 24.58 -1.39
N ASN A 546 -8.61 23.28 -1.33
CA ASN A 546 -7.98 22.65 -0.18
C ASN A 546 -6.48 23.03 -0.09
N TRP A 547 -5.81 23.14 -1.23
CA TRP A 547 -4.43 23.60 -1.30
C TRP A 547 -4.30 25.07 -0.90
N ASP A 548 -5.21 25.94 -1.34
CA ASP A 548 -5.24 27.35 -0.98
C ASP A 548 -5.39 27.53 0.54
N ASP A 549 -6.38 26.89 1.15
CA ASP A 549 -6.61 26.94 2.60
C ASP A 549 -5.36 26.50 3.40
N MET A 550 -4.69 25.42 2.96
CA MET A 550 -3.51 24.88 3.66
C MET A 550 -2.25 25.72 3.45
N LEU A 551 -2.07 26.30 2.26
CA LEU A 551 -0.94 27.21 2.02
C LEU A 551 -1.06 28.50 2.81
N ARG A 552 -2.27 29.05 2.95
CA ARG A 552 -2.54 30.19 3.84
C ARG A 552 -2.11 29.88 5.25
N MET A 553 -2.48 28.70 5.75
CA MET A 553 -2.07 28.24 7.08
C MET A 553 -0.55 28.12 7.20
N SER A 554 0.11 27.49 6.22
CA SER A 554 1.56 27.33 6.21
C SER A 554 2.29 28.67 6.20
N ASN A 555 1.83 29.63 5.37
CA ASN A 555 2.39 30.98 5.33
C ASN A 555 2.14 31.75 6.63
N GLN A 556 0.98 31.57 7.28
CA GLN A 556 0.67 32.16 8.58
C GLN A 556 1.60 31.63 9.68
N VAL A 557 1.85 30.31 9.72
CA VAL A 557 2.83 29.69 10.64
C VAL A 557 4.21 30.32 10.47
N HIS A 558 4.63 30.48 9.21
CA HIS A 558 5.90 31.11 8.88
C HIS A 558 5.95 32.59 9.32
N ARG A 559 4.93 33.38 8.97
CA ARG A 559 4.83 34.80 9.31
C ARG A 559 4.87 35.07 10.82
N HIS A 560 4.27 34.17 11.59
CA HIS A 560 4.27 34.25 13.06
C HIS A 560 5.50 33.62 13.71
N GLY A 561 6.44 33.10 12.93
CA GLY A 561 7.66 32.47 13.45
C GLY A 561 7.38 31.23 14.30
N LEU A 562 6.31 30.47 14.01
CA LEU A 562 5.88 29.34 14.82
C LEU A 562 6.62 28.04 14.48
N THR A 563 7.29 27.95 13.35
CA THR A 563 7.94 26.71 12.88
C THR A 563 8.83 26.04 13.94
N PRO A 564 9.68 26.72 14.71
CA PRO A 564 10.52 26.07 15.73
C PRO A 564 9.72 25.47 16.90
N TYR A 565 8.48 25.87 17.09
CA TYR A 565 7.64 25.53 18.24
C TYR A 565 6.55 24.51 17.92
N LEU A 566 6.45 24.06 16.66
CA LEU A 566 5.39 23.16 16.22
C LEU A 566 5.39 21.81 16.95
N SER A 567 6.53 21.38 17.51
CA SER A 567 6.66 20.17 18.32
C SER A 567 6.49 20.40 19.83
N SER A 568 6.28 21.65 20.27
CA SER A 568 6.10 22.00 21.69
C SER A 568 4.73 22.63 21.93
N PRO A 569 3.74 21.88 22.47
CA PRO A 569 2.41 22.43 22.70
C PRO A 569 2.39 23.57 23.70
N ALA A 570 3.28 23.56 24.72
CA ALA A 570 3.40 24.61 25.71
C ALA A 570 3.81 25.95 25.08
N GLU A 571 4.85 25.92 24.22
CA GLU A 571 5.33 27.10 23.53
C GLU A 571 4.32 27.66 22.53
N LEU A 572 3.60 26.76 21.80
CA LEU A 572 2.53 27.18 20.90
C LEU A 572 1.42 27.91 21.64
N VAL A 573 0.96 27.34 22.77
CA VAL A 573 -0.06 27.98 23.62
C VAL A 573 0.43 29.33 24.11
N ALA A 574 1.65 29.40 24.68
CA ALA A 574 2.19 30.66 25.20
C ALA A 574 2.24 31.76 24.13
N ARG A 575 2.72 31.43 22.93
CA ARG A 575 2.87 32.40 21.83
C ARG A 575 1.55 32.81 21.17
N LEU A 576 0.55 31.93 21.11
CA LEU A 576 -0.71 32.20 20.46
C LEU A 576 -1.76 32.77 21.42
N SER A 577 -1.68 32.55 22.73
CA SER A 577 -2.60 33.09 23.71
C SER A 577 -2.35 34.57 24.03
N HIS A 578 -1.19 35.11 23.68
CA HIS A 578 -0.84 36.54 23.91
C HIS A 578 -1.07 37.41 22.66
N LYS A 579 -1.69 36.86 21.62
CA LYS A 579 -2.19 37.59 20.45
C LYS A 579 -3.69 37.91 20.61
#